data_a4a1f05711cfb6348583a3456a76dfdc
#
_entry.id   a4a1f05711cfb6348583a3456a76dfdc
#
_cell.length_a   1.000
_cell.length_b   1.000
_cell.length_c   1.000
_cell.angle_alpha   90.00
_cell.angle_beta   90.00
_cell.angle_gamma   90.00
#
_symmetry.space_group_name_H-M   'P 1'
#
loop_
_entity.id
_entity.type
_entity.pdbx_description
1 polymer ?
#
loop_
_entity_poly.entity_id
_entity_poly.type
_entity_poly.pdbx_seq_one_letter_code
_entity_poly.pdbx_strand_id
1 'polypeptide(L)'
;MTNTLCVSEKYPPEYIKKAHAATFANEREILVSDSCKCFYCGYSFNPKTEEHLHWIEEIYPRKRTLQCPLCGIDCVIGSASPFPIHEPEFIRICTETWFGGISRISDGLPVPAP
;
A
#
# COMPACT_ATOMS: atom_id res chain seq x y z
N MET A 1 -7.65 25.79 12.92
CA MET A 1 -7.51 25.18 12.78
C MET A 1 -7.60 24.33 12.60
N THR A 2 -7.52 24.18 12.44
CA THR A 2 -7.47 23.36 12.30
C THR A 2 -7.38 22.55 11.89
N ASN A 3 -7.32 22.22 11.61
CA ASN A 3 -7.28 21.37 11.18
C ASN A 3 -6.87 20.57 10.99
N THR A 4 -6.61 20.77 11.04
CA THR A 4 -6.02 19.90 10.92
C THR A 4 -6.16 18.88 10.98
N LEU A 5 -6.43 18.99 11.19
CA LEU A 5 -6.98 18.15 11.26
C LEU A 5 -6.69 16.85 10.89
N CYS A 6 -7.19 16.29 10.15
CA CYS A 6 -6.99 14.98 9.71
C CYS A 6 -5.67 14.82 8.99
N VAL A 7 -5.03 15.90 8.78
CA VAL A 7 -3.77 15.88 8.05
C VAL A 7 -2.63 16.00 9.02
N SER A 8 -1.70 15.06 8.95
CA SER A 8 -0.51 15.11 9.76
C SER A 8 0.48 16.06 9.12
N GLU A 9 1.12 16.89 9.93
CA GLU A 9 2.21 17.70 9.44
C GLU A 9 3.35 16.83 8.95
N LYS A 10 3.48 15.66 9.56
CA LYS A 10 4.52 14.72 9.20
C LYS A 10 4.27 14.11 7.83
N TYR A 11 2.99 13.96 7.46
CA TYR A 11 2.62 13.32 6.21
C TYR A 11 1.62 14.18 5.46
N PRO A 12 2.09 15.21 4.75
CA PRO A 12 1.18 16.10 4.02
C PRO A 12 0.49 15.37 2.86
N PRO A 13 -0.61 15.92 2.37
CA PRO A 13 -1.38 15.26 1.31
C PRO A 13 -0.58 14.89 0.08
N GLU A 14 0.38 15.73 -0.31
CA GLU A 14 1.18 15.40 -1.48
C GLU A 14 2.08 14.21 -1.26
N TYR A 15 2.56 14.06 -0.04
CA TYR A 15 3.38 12.91 0.31
C TYR A 15 2.55 11.62 0.24
N ILE A 16 1.33 11.70 0.74
CA ILE A 16 0.42 10.56 0.71
C ILE A 16 0.05 10.21 -0.73
N LYS A 17 -0.11 11.21 -1.58
CA LYS A 17 -0.40 10.99 -2.99
C LYS A 17 0.76 10.30 -3.69
N LYS A 18 2.00 10.69 -3.36
CA LYS A 18 3.17 10.03 -3.93
C LYS A 18 3.27 8.60 -3.47
N ALA A 19 2.89 8.33 -2.22
CA ALA A 19 2.90 6.97 -1.72
C ALA A 19 1.90 6.11 -2.50
N HIS A 20 0.74 6.66 -2.83
CA HIS A 20 -0.23 5.93 -3.62
C HIS A 20 0.34 5.57 -5.00
N ALA A 21 1.07 6.50 -5.59
CA ALA A 21 1.68 6.23 -6.89
C ALA A 21 2.70 5.10 -6.81
N ALA A 22 3.28 4.87 -5.64
CA ALA A 22 4.26 3.80 -5.45
C ALA A 22 3.62 2.42 -5.40
N THR A 23 2.30 2.33 -5.39
CA THR A 23 1.62 1.04 -5.45
C THR A 23 1.43 0.56 -6.89
N PHE A 24 1.78 1.38 -7.87
CA PHE A 24 1.56 1.11 -9.28
C PHE A 24 2.89 0.84 -9.97
N ALA A 25 2.90 -0.17 -10.83
CA ALA A 25 4.08 -0.50 -11.64
C ALA A 25 5.33 -0.64 -10.77
N ASN A 26 5.19 -1.31 -9.63
CA ASN A 26 6.20 -1.30 -8.58
C ASN A 26 7.09 -2.55 -8.57
N GLU A 27 7.10 -3.31 -9.64
CA GLU A 27 7.82 -4.59 -9.67
C GLU A 27 9.29 -4.46 -9.25
N ARG A 28 9.99 -3.47 -9.80
CA ARG A 28 11.41 -3.33 -9.51
C ARG A 28 11.66 -3.10 -8.02
N GLU A 29 10.85 -2.26 -7.43
CA GLU A 29 11.00 -1.90 -6.03
C GLU A 29 10.65 -3.08 -5.12
N ILE A 30 9.59 -3.80 -5.48
CA ILE A 30 9.16 -4.95 -4.71
C ILE A 30 10.26 -6.01 -4.69
N LEU A 31 10.87 -6.28 -5.84
CA LEU A 31 11.83 -7.36 -5.94
C LEU A 31 13.11 -7.12 -5.14
N VAL A 32 13.43 -5.87 -4.83
CA VAL A 32 14.60 -5.57 -4.01
C VAL A 32 14.23 -5.22 -2.57
N SER A 33 12.96 -5.34 -2.23
CA SER A 33 12.51 -5.08 -0.86
C SER A 33 12.62 -6.33 -0.01
N ASP A 34 12.85 -6.12 1.29
CA ASP A 34 12.87 -7.22 2.25
C ASP A 34 11.53 -7.36 2.94
N SER A 35 10.69 -6.35 2.85
CA SER A 35 9.39 -6.35 3.50
C SER A 35 8.42 -5.53 2.65
N CYS A 36 7.18 -5.99 2.58
CA CYS A 36 6.14 -5.30 1.86
C CYS A 36 4.90 -5.21 2.73
N LYS A 37 4.05 -4.24 2.45
CA LYS A 37 2.85 -4.01 3.24
C LYS A 37 1.69 -3.70 2.31
N CYS A 38 0.60 -4.41 2.49
CA CYS A 38 -0.65 -4.10 1.80
C CYS A 38 -1.41 -3.07 2.62
N PHE A 39 -1.74 -1.96 2.03
CA PHE A 39 -2.40 -0.86 2.74
C PHE A 39 -3.91 -1.02 2.77
N TYR A 40 -4.44 -2.07 2.14
CA TYR A 40 -5.85 -2.37 2.20
C TYR A 40 -6.17 -3.35 3.33
N CYS A 41 -5.46 -4.47 3.40
CA CYS A 41 -5.74 -5.50 4.39
C CYS A 41 -4.74 -5.55 5.53
N GLY A 42 -3.60 -4.86 5.39
CA GLY A 42 -2.60 -4.82 6.45
C GLY A 42 -1.59 -5.94 6.44
N TYR A 43 -1.66 -6.84 5.47
CA TYR A 43 -0.75 -7.97 5.41
C TYR A 43 0.69 -7.50 5.16
N SER A 44 1.61 -8.00 5.98
CA SER A 44 3.03 -7.74 5.80
C SER A 44 3.71 -9.03 5.39
N PHE A 45 4.64 -8.93 4.45
CA PHE A 45 5.30 -10.12 3.95
C PHE A 45 6.64 -9.77 3.35
N ASN A 46 7.50 -10.78 3.21
CA ASN A 46 8.78 -10.65 2.54
C ASN A 46 8.61 -11.22 1.13
N PRO A 47 8.77 -10.40 0.08
CA PRO A 47 8.52 -10.89 -1.27
C PRO A 47 9.51 -11.95 -1.69
N LYS A 48 10.66 -12.04 -1.03
CA LYS A 48 11.68 -13.04 -1.38
C LYS A 48 11.32 -14.43 -0.87
N THR A 49 10.47 -14.49 0.15
CA THR A 49 10.06 -15.77 0.74
C THR A 49 8.60 -16.08 0.53
N GLU A 50 7.83 -15.12 0.05
CA GLU A 50 6.42 -15.35 -0.24
C GLU A 50 6.30 -16.31 -1.42
N GLU A 51 5.51 -17.35 -1.23
CA GLU A 51 5.48 -18.45 -2.17
C GLU A 51 4.85 -18.07 -3.51
N HIS A 52 3.77 -17.31 -3.46
CA HIS A 52 3.02 -16.99 -4.67
C HIS A 52 2.82 -15.49 -4.78
N LEU A 53 3.55 -14.86 -5.68
CA LEU A 53 3.37 -13.45 -5.97
C LEU A 53 2.53 -13.33 -7.23
N HIS A 54 1.51 -12.51 -7.17
CA HIS A 54 0.59 -12.30 -8.28
C HIS A 54 0.80 -10.91 -8.84
N TRP A 55 1.08 -10.85 -10.13
CA TRP A 55 1.44 -9.61 -10.78
C TRP A 55 0.40 -9.22 -11.82
N ILE A 56 0.10 -7.92 -11.87
CA ILE A 56 -0.71 -7.35 -12.94
C ILE A 56 0.23 -6.82 -14.01
N GLU A 57 0.01 -7.25 -15.25
CA GLU A 57 0.80 -6.73 -16.37
C GLU A 57 0.33 -5.32 -16.69
N GLU A 58 1.29 -4.42 -16.81
CA GLU A 58 0.98 -3.05 -17.17
C GLU A 58 1.40 -2.80 -18.61
N ILE A 59 0.92 -1.71 -19.18
CA ILE A 59 1.23 -1.38 -20.57
C ILE A 59 2.70 -1.03 -20.68
N TYR A 60 3.40 -1.74 -21.59
CA TYR A 60 4.81 -1.47 -21.85
C TYR A 60 5.01 0.03 -22.07
N PRO A 61 6.08 0.65 -21.54
CA PRO A 61 7.23 0.02 -20.86
C PRO A 61 7.12 -0.03 -19.34
N ARG A 62 5.93 0.12 -18.79
CA ARG A 62 5.76 0.09 -17.34
C ARG A 62 6.05 -1.31 -16.80
N LYS A 63 6.59 -1.34 -15.58
CA LYS A 63 6.80 -2.60 -14.88
C LYS A 63 5.46 -3.11 -14.35
N ARG A 64 5.45 -4.36 -13.91
CA ARG A 64 4.23 -4.97 -13.38
C ARG A 64 3.89 -4.40 -12.02
N THR A 65 2.64 -4.57 -11.62
CA THR A 65 2.11 -4.14 -10.33
C THR A 65 1.83 -5.36 -9.48
N LEU A 66 2.28 -5.34 -8.22
CA LEU A 66 2.06 -6.47 -7.33
C LEU A 66 0.68 -6.40 -6.69
N GLN A 67 -0.02 -7.53 -6.71
CA GLN A 67 -1.25 -7.70 -5.94
C GLN A 67 -0.89 -8.32 -4.59
N CYS A 68 -1.66 -7.97 -3.56
CA CYS A 68 -1.43 -8.53 -2.24
C CYS A 68 -1.64 -10.05 -2.27
N PRO A 69 -0.69 -10.83 -1.75
CA PRO A 69 -0.86 -12.28 -1.74
C PRO A 69 -2.04 -12.75 -0.92
N LEU A 70 -2.50 -11.95 0.02
CA LEU A 70 -3.58 -12.34 0.90
C LEU A 70 -4.95 -11.88 0.41
N CYS A 71 -5.10 -10.59 0.07
CA CYS A 71 -6.41 -10.05 -0.28
C CYS A 71 -6.59 -9.77 -1.78
N GLY A 72 -5.52 -9.75 -2.55
CA GLY A 72 -5.60 -9.56 -3.99
C GLY A 72 -5.67 -8.11 -4.45
N ILE A 73 -5.71 -7.16 -3.54
CA ILE A 73 -5.77 -5.75 -3.91
C ILE A 73 -4.38 -5.26 -4.29
N ASP A 74 -4.30 -4.41 -5.29
CA ASP A 74 -3.03 -3.88 -5.78
C ASP A 74 -2.65 -2.61 -5.03
N CYS A 75 -2.44 -2.75 -3.73
CA CYS A 75 -2.08 -1.60 -2.90
C CYS A 75 -0.92 -1.94 -1.98
N VAL A 76 0.16 -2.42 -2.58
CA VAL A 76 1.34 -2.90 -1.85
C VAL A 76 2.51 -1.96 -2.08
N ILE A 77 3.20 -1.63 -1.00
CA ILE A 77 4.41 -0.82 -1.08
C ILE A 77 5.54 -1.60 -0.42
N GLY A 78 6.72 -1.57 -1.05
CA GLY A 78 7.87 -2.29 -0.55
C GLY A 78 8.78 -1.42 0.30
N SER A 79 9.60 -2.07 1.12
CA SER A 79 10.51 -1.38 2.02
C SER A 79 11.64 -0.67 1.27
N ALA A 80 11.87 -1.01 0.02
CA ALA A 80 12.88 -0.31 -0.78
C ALA A 80 12.41 1.08 -1.20
N SER A 81 11.13 1.37 -1.03
CA SER A 81 10.61 2.71 -1.30
C SER A 81 11.01 3.64 -0.15
N PRO A 82 10.94 4.95 -0.38
CA PRO A 82 11.27 5.89 0.70
C PRO A 82 10.17 6.05 1.75
N PHE A 83 9.08 5.29 1.63
CA PHE A 83 7.92 5.48 2.51
C PHE A 83 8.01 4.57 3.73
N PRO A 84 7.56 5.08 4.91
CA PRO A 84 7.65 4.32 6.17
C PRO A 84 6.50 3.32 6.30
N ILE A 85 6.57 2.23 5.56
CA ILE A 85 5.45 1.31 5.40
C ILE A 85 5.07 0.56 6.68
N HIS A 86 5.88 0.64 7.72
CA HIS A 86 5.56 -0.03 8.99
C HIS A 86 5.22 0.95 10.10
N GLU A 87 5.13 2.23 9.78
CA GLU A 87 4.82 3.26 10.77
C GLU A 87 3.31 3.39 10.88
N PRO A 88 2.74 3.14 12.07
CA PRO A 88 1.27 3.04 12.22
C PRO A 88 0.51 4.29 11.75
N GLU A 89 1.03 5.47 12.06
CA GLU A 89 0.32 6.68 11.64
C GLU A 89 0.29 6.83 10.14
N PHE A 90 1.41 6.51 9.49
CA PHE A 90 1.48 6.57 8.03
C PHE A 90 0.47 5.60 7.41
N ILE A 91 0.44 4.37 7.95
CA ILE A 91 -0.49 3.36 7.44
C ILE A 91 -1.93 3.83 7.61
N ARG A 92 -2.26 4.37 8.78
CA ARG A 92 -3.61 4.83 9.05
C ARG A 92 -4.04 5.93 8.09
N ILE A 93 -3.16 6.91 7.88
CA ILE A 93 -3.48 8.03 7.00
C ILE A 93 -3.67 7.57 5.57
N CYS A 94 -2.79 6.70 5.09
CA CYS A 94 -2.92 6.18 3.74
C CYS A 94 -4.21 5.40 3.57
N THR A 95 -4.51 4.53 4.51
CA THR A 95 -5.71 3.70 4.43
C THR A 95 -6.97 4.56 4.43
N GLU A 96 -7.00 5.56 5.31
CA GLU A 96 -8.16 6.45 5.36
C GLU A 96 -8.29 7.26 4.08
N THR A 97 -7.18 7.74 3.57
CA THR A 97 -7.21 8.56 2.37
C THR A 97 -7.62 7.77 1.14
N TRP A 98 -7.08 6.57 1.01
CA TRP A 98 -7.27 5.79 -0.22
C TRP A 98 -8.55 4.97 -0.20
N PHE A 99 -9.02 4.58 0.98
CA PHE A 99 -10.17 3.67 1.11
C PHE A 99 -11.29 4.24 1.96
N GLY A 100 -11.24 5.53 2.24
CA GLY A 100 -12.31 6.18 2.96
C GLY A 100 -12.41 5.80 4.43
N GLY A 101 -11.32 5.31 5.01
CA GLY A 101 -11.31 4.98 6.42
C GLY A 101 -12.00 3.66 6.76
N ILE A 102 -12.42 2.91 5.76
CA ILE A 102 -13.08 1.63 6.00
C ILE A 102 -12.04 0.55 6.13
N SER A 103 -12.08 -0.16 7.23
CA SER A 103 -11.14 -1.24 7.48
C SER A 103 -11.82 -2.58 7.25
N ARG A 104 -11.37 -3.30 6.26
CA ARG A 104 -11.91 -4.62 5.97
C ARG A 104 -11.51 -5.62 7.01
N ILE A 105 -10.34 -5.40 7.59
CA ILE A 105 -9.85 -6.31 8.61
C ILE A 105 -10.70 -6.24 9.85
N SER A 106 -11.01 -5.04 10.31
CA SER A 106 -11.78 -4.89 11.54
C SER A 106 -13.23 -5.32 11.35
N ASP A 107 -13.75 -5.19 10.13
CA ASP A 107 -15.10 -5.63 9.85
C ASP A 107 -15.21 -7.14 9.79
N GLY A 108 -14.12 -7.78 9.38
CA GLY A 108 -14.17 -9.22 9.16
C GLY A 108 -15.07 -9.63 8.03
N LEU A 109 -15.50 -8.67 7.21
CA LEU A 109 -16.43 -8.92 6.14
C LEU A 109 -15.77 -8.71 4.79
N PRO A 110 -16.09 -9.54 3.82
CA PRO A 110 -15.62 -9.33 2.47
C PRO A 110 -16.43 -8.18 1.88
N VAL A 111 -15.79 -7.08 1.70
CA VAL A 111 -16.45 -5.90 1.14
C VAL A 111 -15.84 -5.65 -0.23
N PRO A 112 -16.64 -5.19 -1.19
CA PRO A 112 -16.12 -4.92 -2.51
C PRO A 112 -14.97 -3.94 -2.44
N ALA A 113 -13.98 -4.15 -3.30
CA ALA A 113 -12.86 -3.24 -3.36
C ALA A 113 -13.37 -1.88 -3.78
N PRO A 114 -12.79 -0.83 -3.25
CA PRO A 114 -13.21 0.52 -3.63
C PRO A 114 -12.87 0.83 -5.08
#